data_0d567afa832621d79d9fe0a9f9025729
#
_entry.id   0d567afa832621d79d9fe0a9f9025729
#
_cell.length_a   1.000
_cell.length_b   1.000
_cell.length_c   1.000
_cell.angle_alpha   90.00
_cell.angle_beta   90.00
_cell.angle_gamma   90.00
#
_symmetry.space_group_name_H-M   'P 1'
#
loop_
_entity.id
_entity.type
_entity.pdbx_description
1 polymer ?
#
loop_
_entity_poly.entity_id
_entity_poly.type
_entity_poly.pdbx_seq_one_letter_code
_entity_poly.pdbx_strand_id
1 'polypeptide(L)'
;VSGVEISLNWDGVTDKLPEGIRVIFYPKDGEGKKVDRYLSVRGGEMKVPPGRYSVVAYNYNTESIRIRGEESYETIEAYTGNCNGLGITGTEKMVWSPDSLYVLNIDELKIDKSEEVLSLDWKLESVVKKYSFAVEVKGLEYVTAIVGCINGLSDCYHIGKGYGASSSQPIYFEVKKDGNKVVAYFTAFKQAKEMSVPTRISESRSAISRGVGDIKLILRFIKTDNTVQEATIDVTEIIETLEDAGIGDDGKQEPPPEIELPPDDKIEVDKPELPPN
;
A
#
# COMPACT_ATOMS: atom_id res chain seq x y z
N VAL A 1 7.54 35.72 -9.24
CA VAL A 1 6.72 34.51 -9.01
C VAL A 1 6.16 34.10 -10.35
N SER A 2 6.46 32.90 -10.81
CA SER A 2 5.97 32.36 -12.07
C SER A 2 4.67 31.62 -11.86
N GLY A 3 3.74 31.73 -12.81
CA GLY A 3 2.53 30.92 -12.86
C GLY A 3 2.86 29.50 -13.29
N VAL A 4 2.27 28.53 -12.62
CA VAL A 4 2.35 27.11 -12.97
C VAL A 4 0.93 26.58 -13.05
N GLU A 5 0.59 25.99 -14.20
CA GLU A 5 -0.68 25.31 -14.41
C GLU A 5 -0.43 23.81 -14.45
N ILE A 6 -1.06 23.08 -13.57
CA ILE A 6 -0.97 21.63 -13.47
C ILE A 6 -2.25 21.00 -13.98
N SER A 7 -2.14 20.13 -14.97
CA SER A 7 -3.24 19.31 -15.48
C SER A 7 -3.00 17.86 -15.10
N LEU A 8 -4.01 17.20 -14.54
CA LEU A 8 -3.93 15.82 -14.08
C LEU A 8 -4.69 14.89 -15.03
N ASN A 9 -3.98 13.86 -15.49
CA ASN A 9 -4.55 12.80 -16.34
C ASN A 9 -4.83 11.56 -15.46
N TRP A 10 -6.09 11.15 -15.46
CA TRP A 10 -6.58 9.96 -14.72
C TRP A 10 -6.97 8.81 -15.64
N ASP A 11 -6.49 8.81 -16.87
CA ASP A 11 -6.77 7.72 -17.81
C ASP A 11 -6.26 6.39 -17.25
N GLY A 12 -7.10 5.38 -17.33
CA GLY A 12 -6.80 4.06 -16.78
C GLY A 12 -7.12 3.87 -15.30
N VAL A 13 -7.55 4.90 -14.58
CA VAL A 13 -8.06 4.79 -13.22
C VAL A 13 -9.54 4.48 -13.25
N THR A 14 -9.91 3.31 -12.75
CA THR A 14 -11.29 2.80 -12.76
C THR A 14 -11.98 2.92 -11.41
N ASP A 15 -11.22 3.14 -10.33
CA ASP A 15 -11.74 3.46 -9.02
C ASP A 15 -12.38 4.86 -9.00
N LYS A 16 -13.17 5.15 -7.96
CA LYS A 16 -13.63 6.50 -7.70
C LYS A 16 -12.43 7.45 -7.62
N LEU A 17 -12.48 8.53 -8.41
CA LEU A 17 -11.43 9.54 -8.36
C LEU A 17 -11.35 10.20 -6.98
N PRO A 18 -10.15 10.59 -6.52
CA PRO A 18 -10.00 11.32 -5.27
C PRO A 18 -10.67 12.71 -5.34
N GLU A 19 -10.90 13.32 -4.19
CA GLU A 19 -11.50 14.65 -4.11
C GLU A 19 -10.55 15.74 -4.62
N GLY A 20 -9.25 15.55 -4.43
CA GLY A 20 -8.24 16.49 -4.86
C GLY A 20 -6.83 15.99 -4.57
N ILE A 21 -5.88 16.85 -4.90
CA ILE A 21 -4.44 16.56 -4.86
C ILE A 21 -3.74 17.61 -4.02
N ARG A 22 -2.82 17.18 -3.17
CA ARG A 22 -1.85 18.05 -2.53
C ARG A 22 -0.57 18.05 -3.32
N VAL A 23 -0.01 19.22 -3.58
CA VAL A 23 1.24 19.41 -4.32
C VAL A 23 2.21 20.19 -3.46
N ILE A 24 3.42 19.66 -3.28
CA ILE A 24 4.46 20.30 -2.47
C ILE A 24 5.72 20.46 -3.31
N PHE A 25 6.19 21.70 -3.44
CA PHE A 25 7.47 22.04 -4.04
C PHE A 25 8.47 22.28 -2.90
N TYR A 26 9.47 21.44 -2.80
CA TYR A 26 10.57 21.57 -1.84
C TYR A 26 11.78 22.22 -2.50
N PRO A 27 12.20 23.43 -2.06
CA PRO A 27 13.37 24.08 -2.66
C PRO A 27 14.63 23.24 -2.46
N LYS A 28 15.42 23.10 -3.52
CA LYS A 28 16.73 22.41 -3.47
C LYS A 28 17.88 23.35 -3.08
N ASP A 29 17.74 24.63 -3.30
CA ASP A 29 18.80 25.63 -3.13
C ASP A 29 18.83 26.30 -1.75
N GLY A 30 18.25 25.68 -0.72
CA GLY A 30 18.49 25.97 0.69
C GLY A 30 17.87 27.25 1.27
N GLU A 31 17.47 28.26 0.49
CA GLU A 31 16.97 29.54 0.98
C GLU A 31 15.47 29.78 0.73
N GLY A 32 14.80 28.90 0.05
CA GLY A 32 13.39 29.01 -0.31
C GLY A 32 12.45 28.40 0.73
N LYS A 33 11.22 28.91 0.76
CA LYS A 33 10.14 28.24 1.48
C LYS A 33 9.46 27.23 0.57
N LYS A 34 9.08 26.09 1.12
CA LYS A 34 8.24 25.12 0.39
C LYS A 34 6.93 25.78 -0.05
N VAL A 35 6.48 25.43 -1.24
CA VAL A 35 5.16 25.82 -1.74
C VAL A 35 4.24 24.63 -1.64
N ASP A 36 3.20 24.74 -0.87
CA ASP A 36 2.27 23.68 -0.50
C ASP A 36 0.85 24.12 -0.85
N ARG A 37 0.19 23.38 -1.73
CA ARG A 37 -1.13 23.75 -2.26
C ARG A 37 -2.01 22.51 -2.42
N TYR A 38 -3.30 22.74 -2.21
CA TYR A 38 -4.36 21.80 -2.52
C TYR A 38 -5.02 22.21 -3.83
N LEU A 39 -5.06 21.27 -4.78
CA LEU A 39 -5.66 21.46 -6.09
C LEU A 39 -6.86 20.53 -6.27
N SER A 40 -7.73 20.85 -7.23
CA SER A 40 -8.80 19.93 -7.62
C SER A 40 -8.24 18.65 -8.22
N VAL A 41 -9.07 17.63 -8.35
CA VAL A 41 -8.70 16.37 -9.02
C VAL A 41 -8.23 16.57 -10.47
N ARG A 42 -8.64 17.65 -11.11
CA ARG A 42 -8.21 18.02 -12.47
C ARG A 42 -6.91 18.81 -12.50
N GLY A 43 -6.43 19.28 -11.36
CA GLY A 43 -5.29 20.18 -11.25
C GLY A 43 -5.71 21.61 -10.94
N GLY A 44 -4.94 22.55 -11.41
CA GLY A 44 -5.18 23.98 -11.22
C GLY A 44 -3.93 24.82 -11.34
N GLU A 45 -4.10 26.13 -11.18
CA GLU A 45 -3.02 27.08 -11.22
C GLU A 45 -2.45 27.34 -9.83
N MET A 46 -1.15 27.55 -9.80
CA MET A 46 -0.44 27.98 -8.59
C MET A 46 0.73 28.90 -8.93
N LYS A 47 1.19 29.62 -7.95
CA LYS A 47 2.34 30.52 -8.09
C LYS A 47 3.53 29.93 -7.35
N VAL A 48 4.63 29.76 -8.07
CA VAL A 48 5.88 29.20 -7.54
C VAL A 48 7.03 30.20 -7.82
N PRO A 49 7.84 30.55 -6.81
CA PRO A 49 9.05 31.34 -7.06
C PRO A 49 9.99 30.63 -8.04
N PRO A 50 10.75 31.37 -8.88
CA PRO A 50 11.80 30.75 -9.69
C PRO A 50 12.83 30.02 -8.81
N GLY A 51 13.28 28.86 -9.25
CA GLY A 51 14.24 28.05 -8.50
C GLY A 51 14.22 26.58 -8.93
N ARG A 52 14.99 25.75 -8.23
CA ARG A 52 15.00 24.30 -8.40
C ARG A 52 14.26 23.65 -7.24
N TYR A 53 13.44 22.67 -7.55
CA TYR A 53 12.57 22.02 -6.57
C TYR A 53 12.57 20.51 -6.73
N SER A 54 12.46 19.81 -5.62
CA SER A 54 11.90 18.45 -5.60
C SER A 54 10.41 18.56 -5.37
N VAL A 55 9.61 17.77 -6.06
CA VAL A 55 8.15 17.90 -6.05
C VAL A 55 7.50 16.58 -5.73
N VAL A 56 6.49 16.63 -4.89
CA VAL A 56 5.56 15.53 -4.67
C VAL A 56 4.13 15.98 -4.92
N ALA A 57 3.33 15.06 -5.43
CA ALA A 57 1.89 15.21 -5.53
C ALA A 57 1.21 13.92 -5.09
N TYR A 58 0.14 14.02 -4.33
CA TYR A 58 -0.64 12.88 -3.88
C TYR A 58 -2.07 13.29 -3.53
N ASN A 59 -2.99 12.33 -3.57
CA ASN A 59 -4.38 12.59 -3.18
C ASN A 59 -4.52 12.74 -1.66
N TYR A 60 -5.36 13.66 -1.24
CA TYR A 60 -5.70 13.87 0.16
C TYR A 60 -7.12 13.35 0.49
N ASN A 61 -7.56 13.50 1.74
CA ASN A 61 -8.84 13.00 2.26
C ASN A 61 -9.00 11.48 2.11
N THR A 62 -7.93 10.74 2.36
CA THR A 62 -7.94 9.31 2.49
C THR A 62 -8.58 8.88 3.82
N GLU A 63 -9.14 7.67 3.88
CA GLU A 63 -9.79 7.17 5.10
C GLU A 63 -8.77 6.62 6.11
N SER A 64 -7.83 5.79 5.65
CA SER A 64 -6.88 5.09 6.51
C SER A 64 -5.46 5.64 6.44
N ILE A 65 -5.08 6.26 5.33
CA ILE A 65 -3.72 6.76 5.10
C ILE A 65 -3.51 8.10 5.78
N ARG A 66 -2.39 8.22 6.48
CA ARG A 66 -1.88 9.45 7.11
C ARG A 66 -0.52 9.80 6.52
N ILE A 67 -0.16 11.07 6.59
CA ILE A 67 1.11 11.59 6.09
C ILE A 67 1.93 12.09 7.27
N ARG A 68 3.23 11.81 7.26
CA ARG A 68 4.21 12.35 8.22
C ARG A 68 5.50 12.73 7.51
N GLY A 69 6.36 13.48 8.20
CA GLY A 69 7.64 13.90 7.64
C GLY A 69 7.51 14.91 6.50
N GLU A 70 6.46 15.71 6.48
CA GLU A 70 6.10 16.64 5.41
C GLU A 70 7.06 17.82 5.23
N GLU A 71 8.03 17.95 6.14
CA GLU A 71 8.97 19.07 6.10
C GLU A 71 10.00 18.95 5.00
N SER A 72 10.29 17.75 4.52
CA SER A 72 11.23 17.55 3.43
C SER A 72 10.82 16.44 2.46
N TYR A 73 11.31 16.56 1.22
CA TYR A 73 11.18 15.54 0.19
C TYR A 73 11.77 14.18 0.61
N GLU A 74 12.83 14.21 1.42
CA GLU A 74 13.53 13.03 1.90
C GLU A 74 12.78 12.27 3.00
N THR A 75 11.89 12.94 3.72
CA THR A 75 11.24 12.40 4.90
C THR A 75 9.75 12.16 4.74
N ILE A 76 9.11 12.74 3.72
CA ILE A 76 7.66 12.60 3.54
C ILE A 76 7.25 11.15 3.29
N GLU A 77 6.33 10.66 4.11
CA GLU A 77 5.94 9.27 4.16
C GLU A 77 4.45 9.12 4.41
N ALA A 78 3.83 8.18 3.67
CA ALA A 78 2.48 7.72 3.92
C ALA A 78 2.50 6.48 4.82
N TYR A 79 1.59 6.40 5.77
CA TYR A 79 1.44 5.29 6.70
C TYR A 79 -0.02 5.12 7.12
N THR A 80 -0.33 4.05 7.82
CA THR A 80 -1.65 3.83 8.41
C THR A 80 -1.55 3.73 9.91
N GLY A 81 -2.61 4.11 10.60
CA GLY A 81 -2.66 4.09 12.05
C GLY A 81 -2.74 2.67 12.63
N ASN A 82 -2.47 2.55 13.92
CA ASN A 82 -2.63 1.29 14.64
C ASN A 82 -4.07 0.86 14.67
N CYS A 83 -4.30 -0.43 14.40
CA CYS A 83 -5.57 -1.10 14.52
C CYS A 83 -5.68 -1.68 15.92
N ASN A 84 -6.21 -0.90 16.87
CA ASN A 84 -6.39 -1.33 18.24
C ASN A 84 -7.78 -1.94 18.44
N GLY A 85 -7.87 -3.01 19.22
CA GLY A 85 -9.15 -3.49 19.75
C GLY A 85 -9.88 -4.57 18.94
N LEU A 86 -9.29 -5.10 17.88
CA LEU A 86 -9.77 -6.32 17.22
C LEU A 86 -9.24 -7.57 17.95
N GLY A 87 -8.98 -7.39 19.20
CA GLY A 87 -8.60 -8.12 20.37
C GLY A 87 -8.62 -9.62 20.30
N ILE A 88 -7.63 -10.20 19.68
CA ILE A 88 -7.16 -11.50 20.10
C ILE A 88 -5.84 -11.24 20.79
N THR A 89 -5.89 -11.27 22.13
CA THR A 89 -4.73 -11.10 23.01
C THR A 89 -3.91 -9.81 22.76
N GLY A 90 -4.30 -8.76 23.34
CA GLY A 90 -3.83 -7.41 23.63
C GLY A 90 -2.40 -6.93 23.40
N THR A 91 -1.55 -7.64 22.72
CA THR A 91 -0.13 -7.27 22.57
C THR A 91 0.35 -7.10 21.14
N GLU A 92 -0.35 -7.58 20.15
CA GLU A 92 0.06 -7.37 18.76
C GLU A 92 -0.38 -6.02 18.23
N LYS A 93 0.61 -5.23 17.82
CA LYS A 93 0.38 -3.99 17.12
C LYS A 93 0.18 -4.29 15.64
N MET A 94 -1.05 -4.24 15.17
CA MET A 94 -1.39 -4.26 13.75
C MET A 94 -1.68 -2.84 13.26
N VAL A 95 -1.52 -2.62 11.97
CA VAL A 95 -1.92 -1.39 11.30
C VAL A 95 -3.08 -1.65 10.34
N TRP A 96 -3.85 -0.59 10.05
CA TRP A 96 -4.90 -0.67 9.04
C TRP A 96 -4.30 -0.87 7.65
N SER A 97 -5.00 -1.61 6.79
CA SER A 97 -4.67 -1.65 5.36
C SER A 97 -4.90 -0.28 4.72
N PRO A 98 -4.02 0.15 3.80
CA PRO A 98 -4.16 1.45 3.15
C PRO A 98 -5.33 1.46 2.16
N ASP A 99 -6.04 2.57 2.09
CA ASP A 99 -6.93 2.88 0.99
C ASP A 99 -6.14 3.38 -0.24
N SER A 100 -6.81 3.91 -1.26
CA SER A 100 -6.13 4.28 -2.51
C SER A 100 -5.23 5.49 -2.34
N LEU A 101 -4.00 5.37 -2.78
CA LEU A 101 -3.02 6.46 -2.82
C LEU A 101 -2.37 6.52 -4.21
N TYR A 102 -2.47 7.67 -4.84
CA TYR A 102 -1.84 8.00 -6.12
C TYR A 102 -0.75 9.03 -5.88
N VAL A 103 0.44 8.78 -6.38
CA VAL A 103 1.63 9.58 -6.10
C VAL A 103 2.35 9.93 -7.39
N LEU A 104 2.89 11.14 -7.42
CA LEU A 104 3.93 11.57 -8.34
C LEU A 104 5.08 12.14 -7.51
N ASN A 105 6.30 11.81 -7.90
CA ASN A 105 7.50 12.44 -7.36
C ASN A 105 8.42 12.86 -8.51
N ILE A 106 9.05 14.01 -8.35
CA ILE A 106 10.02 14.57 -9.28
C ILE A 106 11.23 15.03 -8.46
N ASP A 107 12.37 14.41 -8.68
CA ASP A 107 13.58 14.77 -7.93
C ASP A 107 14.07 16.17 -8.20
N GLU A 108 14.00 16.61 -9.46
CA GLU A 108 14.36 17.98 -9.83
C GLU A 108 13.45 18.56 -10.90
N LEU A 109 12.82 19.68 -10.56
CA LEU A 109 12.04 20.52 -11.47
C LEU A 109 12.56 21.95 -11.37
N LYS A 110 12.90 22.53 -12.50
CA LYS A 110 13.35 23.92 -12.59
C LYS A 110 12.18 24.82 -12.98
N ILE A 111 11.97 25.88 -12.20
CA ILE A 111 11.01 26.95 -12.50
C ILE A 111 11.80 28.20 -12.88
N ASP A 112 11.71 28.58 -14.13
CA ASP A 112 12.36 29.80 -14.62
C ASP A 112 11.49 31.04 -14.32
N LYS A 113 12.14 32.19 -14.22
CA LYS A 113 11.42 33.47 -14.13
C LYS A 113 10.80 33.75 -15.50
N SER A 114 9.48 33.71 -15.56
CA SER A 114 8.72 33.95 -16.78
C SER A 114 7.43 34.72 -16.47
N GLU A 115 6.96 35.49 -17.45
CA GLU A 115 5.60 36.05 -17.46
C GLU A 115 4.59 35.06 -18.04
N GLU A 116 5.07 34.06 -18.79
CA GLU A 116 4.24 33.00 -19.32
C GLU A 116 4.03 31.92 -18.25
N VAL A 117 2.84 31.34 -18.28
CA VAL A 117 2.45 30.23 -17.39
C VAL A 117 3.14 28.93 -17.88
N LEU A 118 3.83 28.27 -16.97
CA LEU A 118 4.39 26.96 -17.23
C LEU A 118 3.31 25.91 -17.10
N SER A 119 3.02 25.20 -18.19
CA SER A 119 2.05 24.10 -18.19
C SER A 119 2.74 22.76 -17.91
N LEU A 120 2.21 22.00 -16.94
CA LEU A 120 2.69 20.68 -16.52
C LEU A 120 1.54 19.68 -16.63
N ASP A 121 1.73 18.64 -17.43
CA ASP A 121 0.79 17.53 -17.56
C ASP A 121 1.31 16.34 -16.74
N TRP A 122 0.57 15.99 -15.70
CA TRP A 122 0.98 14.96 -14.77
C TRP A 122 0.03 13.76 -14.74
N LYS A 123 0.60 12.60 -14.54
CA LYS A 123 -0.12 11.38 -14.25
C LYS A 123 0.40 10.78 -12.95
N LEU A 124 -0.45 10.75 -11.92
CA LEU A 124 -0.14 10.08 -10.68
C LEU A 124 -0.38 8.58 -10.83
N GLU A 125 0.45 7.78 -10.16
CA GLU A 125 0.37 6.34 -10.19
C GLU A 125 -0.05 5.78 -8.84
N SER A 126 -0.84 4.72 -8.86
CA SER A 126 -1.22 4.01 -7.63
C SER A 126 0.01 3.37 -6.99
N VAL A 127 0.17 3.60 -5.68
CA VAL A 127 1.22 3.00 -4.85
C VAL A 127 0.68 1.99 -3.85
N VAL A 128 -0.59 1.63 -3.99
CA VAL A 128 -1.27 0.61 -3.20
C VAL A 128 -1.64 -0.56 -4.09
N LYS A 129 -1.23 -1.75 -3.69
CA LYS A 129 -1.54 -3.00 -4.37
C LYS A 129 -2.69 -3.71 -3.67
N LYS A 130 -3.62 -4.26 -4.46
CA LYS A 130 -4.79 -4.99 -3.99
C LYS A 130 -4.57 -6.49 -4.14
N TYR A 131 -5.06 -7.24 -3.17
CA TYR A 131 -4.98 -8.69 -3.12
C TYR A 131 -6.33 -9.28 -2.74
N SER A 132 -6.56 -10.50 -3.17
CA SER A 132 -7.70 -11.30 -2.73
C SER A 132 -7.28 -12.74 -2.44
N PHE A 133 -8.01 -13.43 -1.60
CA PHE A 133 -7.87 -14.87 -1.47
C PHE A 133 -9.22 -15.51 -1.11
N ALA A 134 -9.36 -16.77 -1.47
CA ALA A 134 -10.43 -17.64 -1.04
C ALA A 134 -9.82 -18.99 -0.70
N VAL A 135 -10.09 -19.52 0.48
CA VAL A 135 -9.55 -20.80 0.93
C VAL A 135 -10.63 -21.64 1.59
N GLU A 136 -10.64 -22.94 1.28
CA GLU A 136 -11.51 -23.88 1.98
C GLU A 136 -10.99 -24.13 3.39
N VAL A 137 -11.89 -24.06 4.36
CA VAL A 137 -11.61 -24.30 5.77
C VAL A 137 -12.63 -25.30 6.31
N LYS A 138 -12.13 -26.39 6.87
CA LYS A 138 -12.96 -27.33 7.62
C LYS A 138 -13.18 -26.84 9.05
N GLY A 139 -14.32 -27.13 9.60
CA GLY A 139 -14.62 -26.79 10.98
C GLY A 139 -15.08 -25.33 11.19
N LEU A 140 -15.53 -24.65 10.14
CA LEU A 140 -16.05 -23.28 10.22
C LEU A 140 -17.31 -23.17 11.10
N GLU A 141 -18.02 -24.26 11.30
CA GLU A 141 -19.17 -24.33 12.23
C GLU A 141 -18.77 -24.06 13.69
N TYR A 142 -17.51 -24.25 14.03
CA TYR A 142 -16.98 -23.94 15.37
C TYR A 142 -16.47 -22.53 15.54
N VAL A 143 -16.52 -21.72 14.49
CA VAL A 143 -15.89 -20.40 14.44
C VAL A 143 -16.94 -19.30 14.52
N THR A 144 -16.77 -18.38 15.47
CA THR A 144 -17.64 -17.20 15.63
C THR A 144 -17.09 -15.96 14.94
N ALA A 145 -15.77 -15.81 14.85
CA ALA A 145 -15.12 -14.69 14.19
C ALA A 145 -13.75 -15.10 13.64
N ILE A 146 -13.29 -14.38 12.63
CA ILE A 146 -11.99 -14.58 12.01
C ILE A 146 -11.29 -13.23 11.92
N VAL A 147 -10.03 -13.18 12.35
CA VAL A 147 -9.15 -12.02 12.17
C VAL A 147 -8.04 -12.41 11.23
N GLY A 148 -7.86 -11.63 10.16
CA GLY A 148 -6.79 -11.79 9.21
C GLY A 148 -5.72 -10.71 9.35
N CYS A 149 -4.47 -11.08 9.16
CA CYS A 149 -3.40 -10.13 8.95
C CYS A 149 -2.32 -10.71 8.04
N ILE A 150 -1.52 -9.83 7.48
CA ILE A 150 -0.39 -10.20 6.65
C ILE A 150 0.88 -9.53 7.17
N ASN A 151 1.94 -10.32 7.33
CA ASN A 151 3.27 -9.87 7.71
C ASN A 151 4.17 -9.82 6.48
N GLY A 152 5.16 -8.94 6.49
CA GLY A 152 6.21 -8.89 5.49
C GLY A 152 5.92 -7.96 4.31
N LEU A 153 4.73 -7.37 4.23
CA LEU A 153 4.42 -6.31 3.25
C LEU A 153 4.69 -4.93 3.83
N SER A 154 4.90 -3.93 2.97
CA SER A 154 5.19 -2.57 3.40
C SER A 154 3.99 -1.94 4.10
N ASP A 155 4.20 -1.47 5.32
CA ASP A 155 3.23 -0.74 6.15
C ASP A 155 3.34 0.78 6.00
N CYS A 156 4.29 1.26 5.22
CA CYS A 156 4.44 2.66 4.86
C CYS A 156 5.10 2.83 3.48
N TYR A 157 5.01 4.04 2.92
CA TYR A 157 5.52 4.38 1.60
C TYR A 157 6.23 5.73 1.62
N HIS A 158 7.50 5.75 1.20
CA HIS A 158 8.29 6.98 1.06
C HIS A 158 7.88 7.71 -0.22
N ILE A 159 7.09 8.75 -0.08
CA ILE A 159 6.47 9.46 -1.21
C ILE A 159 7.53 10.10 -2.12
N GLY A 160 8.49 10.82 -1.55
CA GLY A 160 9.55 11.46 -2.31
C GLY A 160 10.51 10.45 -2.95
N LYS A 161 10.89 9.42 -2.24
CA LYS A 161 11.82 8.39 -2.71
C LYS A 161 11.18 7.36 -3.63
N GLY A 162 9.86 7.18 -3.56
CA GLY A 162 9.10 6.33 -4.48
C GLY A 162 9.19 4.84 -4.21
N TYR A 163 9.27 4.42 -2.95
CA TYR A 163 9.26 3.01 -2.57
C TYR A 163 8.59 2.74 -1.23
N GLY A 164 8.05 1.53 -1.08
CA GLY A 164 7.59 1.03 0.20
C GLY A 164 8.74 0.72 1.14
N ALA A 165 8.62 1.10 2.40
CA ALA A 165 9.60 0.76 3.41
C ALA A 165 9.51 -0.72 3.81
N SER A 166 10.59 -1.27 4.36
CA SER A 166 10.57 -2.60 4.95
C SER A 166 9.53 -2.64 6.07
N SER A 167 8.63 -3.62 6.01
CA SER A 167 7.59 -3.78 7.00
C SER A 167 8.14 -4.13 8.37
N SER A 168 7.53 -3.55 9.38
CA SER A 168 7.75 -3.90 10.77
C SER A 168 6.48 -4.38 11.48
N GLN A 169 5.33 -4.15 10.89
CA GLN A 169 4.04 -4.42 11.55
C GLN A 169 3.09 -5.19 10.63
N PRO A 170 2.31 -6.13 11.20
CA PRO A 170 1.25 -6.81 10.48
C PRO A 170 0.18 -5.83 9.98
N ILE A 171 -0.32 -6.07 8.79
CA ILE A 171 -1.42 -5.32 8.20
C ILE A 171 -2.70 -6.11 8.41
N TYR A 172 -3.66 -5.51 9.12
CA TYR A 172 -4.98 -6.09 9.37
C TYR A 172 -5.87 -6.02 8.13
N PHE A 173 -6.68 -7.05 7.93
CA PHE A 173 -7.77 -7.05 6.97
C PHE A 173 -8.96 -7.87 7.47
N GLU A 174 -10.14 -7.53 6.98
CA GLU A 174 -11.37 -8.22 7.28
C GLU A 174 -11.49 -9.52 6.50
N VAL A 175 -11.92 -10.58 7.18
CA VAL A 175 -12.16 -11.90 6.60
C VAL A 175 -13.61 -12.27 6.76
N LYS A 176 -14.23 -12.78 5.69
CA LYS A 176 -15.62 -13.20 5.67
C LYS A 176 -15.74 -14.70 5.41
N LYS A 177 -16.76 -15.31 6.03
CA LYS A 177 -17.16 -16.66 5.69
C LYS A 177 -18.03 -16.65 4.43
N ASP A 178 -17.77 -17.58 3.52
CA ASP A 178 -18.59 -17.85 2.34
C ASP A 178 -18.74 -19.36 2.16
N GLY A 179 -19.80 -19.91 2.74
CA GLY A 179 -20.01 -21.37 2.78
C GLY A 179 -18.92 -22.08 3.58
N ASN A 180 -18.21 -22.99 2.92
CA ASN A 180 -17.05 -23.70 3.48
C ASN A 180 -15.72 -22.98 3.24
N LYS A 181 -15.77 -21.77 2.68
CA LYS A 181 -14.61 -20.95 2.40
C LYS A 181 -14.51 -19.73 3.31
N VAL A 182 -13.33 -19.24 3.47
CA VAL A 182 -13.05 -17.89 3.94
C VAL A 182 -12.50 -17.06 2.79
N VAL A 183 -13.01 -15.84 2.67
CA VAL A 183 -12.64 -14.91 1.61
C VAL A 183 -12.19 -13.59 2.20
N ALA A 184 -11.22 -12.96 1.57
CA ALA A 184 -10.77 -11.64 1.96
C ALA A 184 -10.26 -10.83 0.77
N TYR A 185 -10.39 -9.51 0.91
CA TYR A 185 -9.71 -8.52 0.09
C TYR A 185 -8.87 -7.66 1.01
N PHE A 186 -7.65 -7.43 0.64
CA PHE A 186 -6.77 -6.55 1.40
C PHE A 186 -5.82 -5.76 0.50
N THR A 187 -5.20 -4.77 1.06
CA THR A 187 -4.30 -3.86 0.37
C THR A 187 -3.02 -3.71 1.15
N ALA A 188 -1.94 -3.38 0.46
CA ALA A 188 -0.67 -2.99 1.04
C ALA A 188 0.02 -1.96 0.15
N PHE A 189 0.94 -1.18 0.71
CA PHE A 189 1.80 -0.33 -0.11
C PHE A 189 2.70 -1.17 -1.00
N LYS A 190 2.96 -0.68 -2.21
CA LYS A 190 3.91 -1.31 -3.12
C LYS A 190 5.28 -1.42 -2.48
N GLN A 191 5.92 -2.56 -2.68
CA GLN A 191 7.27 -2.84 -2.19
C GLN A 191 8.30 -1.96 -2.91
N ALA A 192 9.50 -1.85 -2.34
CA ALA A 192 10.64 -1.31 -3.07
C ALA A 192 10.84 -2.13 -4.35
N LYS A 193 10.87 -1.45 -5.50
CA LYS A 193 11.34 -2.09 -6.72
C LYS A 193 12.78 -2.56 -6.46
N GLU A 194 13.07 -3.82 -6.70
CA GLU A 194 14.45 -4.25 -6.78
C GLU A 194 15.15 -3.33 -7.79
N MET A 195 16.12 -2.57 -7.33
CA MET A 195 16.99 -1.85 -8.24
C MET A 195 17.73 -2.93 -8.99
N SER A 196 17.41 -3.11 -10.27
CA SER A 196 18.21 -3.86 -11.20
C SER A 196 19.57 -3.17 -11.27
N VAL A 197 20.51 -3.65 -10.48
CA VAL A 197 21.92 -3.26 -10.63
C VAL A 197 22.34 -3.76 -11.99
N PRO A 198 22.88 -2.92 -12.91
CA PRO A 198 23.40 -3.40 -14.16
C PRO A 198 24.52 -4.39 -13.85
N THR A 199 24.29 -5.65 -14.16
CA THR A 199 25.27 -6.71 -13.98
C THR A 199 26.41 -6.51 -14.97
N ARG A 200 27.48 -5.90 -14.52
CA ARG A 200 28.81 -6.19 -15.05
C ARG A 200 29.63 -6.66 -13.85
N ILE A 201 29.94 -7.93 -13.94
CA ILE A 201 31.06 -8.70 -13.39
C ILE A 201 30.52 -10.02 -12.82
N SER A 202 30.99 -11.05 -13.46
CA SER A 202 30.83 -12.47 -13.16
C SER A 202 31.34 -12.84 -11.76
N GLU A 203 30.71 -13.90 -11.23
CA GLU A 203 31.25 -14.80 -10.21
C GLU A 203 31.28 -14.27 -8.76
N SER A 204 30.14 -14.34 -8.15
CA SER A 204 29.89 -14.91 -6.82
C SER A 204 28.40 -14.80 -6.54
N ARG A 205 27.66 -15.87 -6.73
CA ARG A 205 26.28 -16.00 -6.22
C ARG A 205 26.33 -16.14 -4.71
N SER A 206 26.62 -15.07 -4.05
CA SER A 206 26.13 -14.78 -2.73
C SER A 206 24.94 -13.89 -2.94
N ALA A 207 23.75 -14.50 -3.01
CA ALA A 207 22.50 -13.78 -2.91
C ALA A 207 22.61 -12.93 -1.65
N ILE A 208 22.80 -11.64 -1.80
CA ILE A 208 22.39 -10.70 -0.79
C ILE A 208 20.87 -10.78 -0.80
N SER A 209 20.36 -11.79 -0.16
CA SER A 209 19.03 -11.86 0.35
C SER A 209 18.89 -10.61 1.22
N ARG A 210 18.45 -9.51 0.65
CA ARG A 210 17.89 -8.44 1.45
C ARG A 210 16.79 -9.11 2.22
N GLY A 211 16.86 -9.04 3.55
CA GLY A 211 15.88 -9.59 4.44
C GLY A 211 14.50 -8.95 4.24
N VAL A 212 13.88 -9.25 3.13
CA VAL A 212 12.44 -9.31 3.06
C VAL A 212 12.12 -10.52 3.92
N GLY A 213 11.71 -10.26 5.15
CA GLY A 213 11.20 -11.33 5.99
C GLY A 213 10.12 -12.08 5.22
N ASP A 214 9.95 -13.37 5.48
CA ASP A 214 8.93 -14.18 4.85
C ASP A 214 7.58 -13.45 4.91
N ILE A 215 6.85 -13.45 3.80
CA ILE A 215 5.50 -12.90 3.73
C ILE A 215 4.55 -13.97 4.23
N LYS A 216 3.89 -13.71 5.35
CA LYS A 216 3.01 -14.67 6.02
C LYS A 216 1.60 -14.15 6.14
N LEU A 217 0.66 -14.93 5.63
CA LEU A 217 -0.77 -14.77 5.83
C LEU A 217 -1.14 -15.47 7.13
N ILE A 218 -1.77 -14.76 8.06
CA ILE A 218 -2.17 -15.26 9.36
C ILE A 218 -3.68 -15.13 9.50
N LEU A 219 -4.33 -16.25 9.77
CA LEU A 219 -5.76 -16.32 10.06
C LEU A 219 -5.94 -16.80 11.50
N ARG A 220 -6.67 -16.04 12.31
CA ARG A 220 -7.02 -16.37 13.69
C ARG A 220 -8.50 -16.66 13.78
N PHE A 221 -8.83 -17.89 14.13
CA PHE A 221 -10.19 -18.36 14.28
C PHE A 221 -10.59 -18.29 15.75
N ILE A 222 -11.56 -17.44 16.06
CA ILE A 222 -12.19 -17.40 17.39
C ILE A 222 -13.29 -18.43 17.39
N LYS A 223 -13.18 -19.43 18.26
CA LYS A 223 -14.13 -20.53 18.34
C LYS A 223 -15.31 -20.21 19.28
N THR A 224 -16.33 -21.03 19.22
CA THR A 224 -17.55 -20.90 20.03
C THR A 224 -17.31 -20.96 21.54
N ASP A 225 -16.20 -21.56 21.97
CA ASP A 225 -15.74 -21.58 23.37
C ASP A 225 -14.81 -20.43 23.74
N ASN A 226 -14.65 -19.43 22.84
CA ASN A 226 -13.72 -18.30 22.94
C ASN A 226 -12.22 -18.67 22.90
N THR A 227 -11.86 -19.90 22.59
CA THR A 227 -10.48 -20.24 22.30
C THR A 227 -10.11 -19.78 20.89
N VAL A 228 -8.82 -19.59 20.65
CA VAL A 228 -8.28 -19.10 19.38
C VAL A 228 -7.38 -20.16 18.77
N GLN A 229 -7.62 -20.44 17.51
CA GLN A 229 -6.74 -21.27 16.69
C GLN A 229 -6.14 -20.42 15.58
N GLU A 230 -4.84 -20.52 15.38
CA GLU A 230 -4.13 -19.76 14.34
C GLU A 230 -3.68 -20.67 13.21
N ALA A 231 -3.85 -20.20 11.98
CA ALA A 231 -3.24 -20.77 10.78
C ALA A 231 -2.29 -19.74 10.17
N THR A 232 -1.06 -20.15 9.93
CA THR A 232 -0.01 -19.32 9.30
C THR A 232 0.40 -19.96 7.99
N ILE A 233 0.37 -19.19 6.92
CA ILE A 233 0.69 -19.64 5.57
C ILE A 233 1.78 -18.76 5.01
N ASP A 234 2.89 -19.36 4.56
CA ASP A 234 3.93 -18.63 3.82
C ASP A 234 3.45 -18.40 2.39
N VAL A 235 3.28 -17.13 2.04
CA VAL A 235 2.82 -16.68 0.72
C VAL A 235 3.89 -15.88 -0.02
N THR A 236 5.14 -15.94 0.41
CA THR A 236 6.26 -15.16 -0.14
C THR A 236 6.39 -15.34 -1.64
N GLU A 237 6.54 -16.59 -2.11
CA GLU A 237 6.72 -16.86 -3.54
C GLU A 237 5.49 -16.49 -4.36
N ILE A 238 4.30 -16.70 -3.81
CA ILE A 238 3.03 -16.37 -4.47
C ILE A 238 2.93 -14.86 -4.66
N ILE A 239 3.17 -14.09 -3.61
CA ILE A 239 3.08 -12.61 -3.63
C ILE A 239 4.13 -12.02 -4.58
N GLU A 240 5.34 -12.53 -4.59
CA GLU A 240 6.42 -12.03 -5.45
C GLU A 240 6.14 -12.26 -6.94
N THR A 241 5.35 -13.27 -7.28
CA THR A 241 4.99 -13.59 -8.66
C THR A 241 3.67 -13.00 -9.12
N LEU A 242 2.85 -12.43 -8.21
CA LEU A 242 1.58 -11.80 -8.57
C LEU A 242 1.81 -10.46 -9.28
N GLU A 243 1.22 -10.34 -10.46
CA GLU A 243 1.16 -9.09 -11.19
C GLU A 243 0.01 -8.22 -10.68
N ASP A 244 0.12 -6.90 -10.88
CA ASP A 244 -0.98 -5.98 -10.58
C ASP A 244 -2.18 -6.29 -11.47
N ALA A 245 -3.39 -6.08 -10.94
CA ALA A 245 -4.60 -6.17 -11.73
C ALA A 245 -4.53 -5.18 -12.91
N GLY A 246 -4.68 -5.71 -14.11
CA GLY A 246 -4.70 -4.94 -15.34
C GLY A 246 -6.04 -4.28 -15.62
N ILE A 247 -6.10 -3.60 -16.76
CA ILE A 247 -7.36 -3.15 -17.36
C ILE A 247 -7.70 -4.16 -18.45
N GLY A 248 -8.87 -4.79 -18.35
CA GLY A 248 -9.34 -5.72 -19.34
C GLY A 248 -9.65 -5.06 -20.69
N ASP A 249 -9.86 -5.87 -21.71
CA ASP A 249 -10.17 -5.41 -23.07
C ASP A 249 -11.46 -4.56 -23.14
N ASP A 250 -12.32 -4.69 -22.14
CA ASP A 250 -13.56 -3.89 -22.00
C ASP A 250 -13.33 -2.53 -21.31
N GLY A 251 -12.08 -2.18 -20.99
CA GLY A 251 -11.72 -0.94 -20.31
C GLY A 251 -12.04 -0.93 -18.81
N LYS A 252 -12.47 -2.06 -18.24
CA LYS A 252 -12.73 -2.19 -16.81
C LYS A 252 -11.52 -2.77 -16.10
N GLN A 253 -11.37 -2.39 -14.84
CA GLN A 253 -10.35 -2.97 -13.99
C GLN A 253 -10.64 -4.44 -13.76
N GLU A 254 -9.64 -5.27 -13.97
CA GLU A 254 -9.69 -6.68 -13.60
C GLU A 254 -9.79 -6.82 -12.07
N PRO A 255 -10.42 -7.90 -11.59
CA PRO A 255 -10.47 -8.17 -10.16
C PRO A 255 -9.03 -8.27 -9.60
N PRO A 256 -8.84 -7.96 -8.29
CA PRO A 256 -7.53 -8.14 -7.65
C PRO A 256 -7.01 -9.55 -7.87
N PRO A 257 -5.70 -9.72 -8.09
CA PRO A 257 -5.11 -11.04 -8.24
C PRO A 257 -5.38 -11.88 -7.00
N GLU A 258 -5.87 -13.11 -7.23
CA GLU A 258 -6.17 -14.06 -6.17
C GLU A 258 -4.88 -14.78 -5.74
N ILE A 259 -4.66 -14.84 -4.44
CA ILE A 259 -3.62 -15.66 -3.85
C ILE A 259 -4.11 -17.10 -3.83
N GLU A 260 -3.54 -17.95 -4.68
CA GLU A 260 -3.81 -19.38 -4.68
C GLU A 260 -2.89 -20.07 -3.66
N LEU A 261 -3.49 -20.65 -2.63
CA LEU A 261 -2.74 -21.37 -1.62
C LEU A 261 -2.25 -22.72 -2.15
N PRO A 262 -1.06 -23.17 -1.70
CA PRO A 262 -0.57 -24.50 -2.06
C PRO A 262 -1.59 -25.60 -1.76
N PRO A 263 -1.75 -26.60 -2.64
CA PRO A 263 -2.79 -27.65 -2.49
C PRO A 263 -2.70 -28.46 -1.18
N ASP A 264 -1.51 -28.48 -0.57
CA ASP A 264 -1.25 -29.22 0.67
C ASP A 264 -1.56 -28.40 1.93
N ASP A 265 -1.78 -27.09 1.81
CA ASP A 265 -2.12 -26.20 2.92
C ASP A 265 -3.62 -26.26 3.21
N LYS A 266 -4.06 -27.40 3.75
CA LYS A 266 -5.44 -27.56 4.21
C LYS A 266 -5.57 -26.97 5.60
N ILE A 267 -6.52 -26.04 5.73
CA ILE A 267 -6.85 -25.43 7.00
C ILE A 267 -8.01 -26.20 7.62
N GLU A 268 -7.82 -26.68 8.84
CA GLU A 268 -8.85 -27.35 9.62
C GLU A 268 -8.91 -26.72 11.01
N VAL A 269 -10.10 -26.27 11.39
CA VAL A 269 -10.38 -25.76 12.73
C VAL A 269 -10.83 -26.91 13.59
N ASP A 270 -10.13 -27.14 14.69
CA ASP A 270 -10.42 -28.20 15.61
C ASP A 270 -11.72 -27.93 16.39
N LYS A 271 -12.48 -28.98 16.63
CA LYS A 271 -13.66 -28.89 17.49
C LYS A 271 -13.26 -28.38 18.87
N PRO A 272 -14.02 -27.42 19.45
CA PRO A 272 -13.79 -27.00 20.83
C PRO A 272 -13.86 -28.19 21.81
N GLU A 273 -12.97 -28.20 22.78
CA GLU A 273 -13.03 -29.19 23.86
C GLU A 273 -14.27 -28.89 24.72
N LEU A 274 -15.02 -29.94 25.02
CA LEU A 274 -16.08 -29.80 25.98
C LEU A 274 -15.47 -29.47 27.36
N PRO A 275 -16.07 -28.53 28.12
CA PRO A 275 -15.60 -28.31 29.47
C PRO A 275 -15.66 -29.62 30.26
N PRO A 276 -14.66 -29.90 31.12
CA PRO A 276 -14.72 -31.08 31.97
C PRO A 276 -15.98 -31.04 32.83
N ASN A 277 -16.74 -32.15 32.83
CA ASN A 277 -17.93 -32.29 33.64
C ASN A 277 -17.63 -32.13 35.13
#